data_42f1b4561da9e1d7541fa4e15282429d
#
_entry.id   42f1b4561da9e1d7541fa4e15282429d
#
_cell.length_a   1.000
_cell.length_b   1.000
_cell.length_c   1.000
_cell.angle_alpha   90.00
_cell.angle_beta   90.00
_cell.angle_gamma   90.00
#
_symmetry.space_group_name_H-M   'P 1'
#
loop_
_entity.id
_entity.type
_entity.pdbx_description
1 polymer ?
#
loop_
_entity_poly.entity_id
_entity_poly.type
_entity_poly.pdbx_seq_one_letter_code
_entity_poly.pdbx_strand_id
1 'polypeptide(L)'
;KKTKKNIDFINSSFYNEDGSRINTPNAETISKFESITGIKERKYVSENLNTSEIAYFASLEAIKSAKIDPETIDYIIFAHNFGDVMHGINQYEAMPSLAAKVKSKLKIKNPKCVCYDIIFGCPGWVEGLIQAKAFLESGMAKKCLVIGAETLSRVVDHHDRDTMIFS
;
A
#
# COMPACT_ATOMS: atom_id res chain seq x y z
N LYS A 1 0.76 13.15 4.63
CA LYS A 1 1.75 12.55 3.69
C LYS A 1 2.95 13.48 3.57
N LYS A 2 4.16 12.91 3.60
CA LYS A 2 5.43 13.63 3.38
C LYS A 2 5.91 13.37 1.95
N THR A 3 6.16 14.42 1.18
CA THR A 3 6.77 14.27 -0.15
C THR A 3 8.25 13.96 0.02
N LYS A 4 8.73 12.90 -0.63
CA LYS A 4 10.14 12.52 -0.74
C LYS A 4 10.56 12.71 -2.19
N LYS A 5 11.41 13.69 -2.46
CA LYS A 5 11.95 13.97 -3.81
C LYS A 5 13.24 13.19 -4.04
N ASN A 6 13.61 13.02 -5.31
CA ASN A 6 14.86 12.34 -5.64
C ASN A 6 16.08 13.00 -4.99
N ILE A 7 16.14 14.33 -4.94
CA ILE A 7 17.23 15.07 -4.30
C ILE A 7 17.40 14.76 -2.80
N ASP A 8 16.36 14.30 -2.12
CA ASP A 8 16.42 13.95 -0.70
C ASP A 8 17.28 12.69 -0.43
N PHE A 9 17.70 12.00 -1.48
CA PHE A 9 18.63 10.86 -1.42
C PHE A 9 20.07 11.23 -1.69
N ILE A 10 20.39 12.52 -1.89
CA ILE A 10 21.74 12.98 -2.26
C ILE A 10 22.81 12.60 -1.23
N ASN A 11 22.44 12.50 0.04
CA ASN A 11 23.33 12.14 1.14
C ASN A 11 23.14 10.67 1.61
N SER A 12 22.40 9.84 0.86
CA SER A 12 22.21 8.43 1.20
C SER A 12 23.52 7.63 1.05
N SER A 13 23.68 6.59 1.85
CA SER A 13 24.78 5.64 1.71
C SER A 13 24.22 4.38 1.04
N PHE A 14 24.55 4.19 -0.24
CA PHE A 14 24.11 3.03 -0.99
C PHE A 14 25.18 1.94 -1.04
N TYR A 15 24.75 0.69 -0.97
CA TYR A 15 25.60 -0.49 -0.99
C TYR A 15 25.13 -1.49 -2.04
N ASN A 16 26.07 -2.30 -2.53
CA ASN A 16 25.81 -3.47 -3.35
C ASN A 16 25.38 -4.64 -2.47
N GLU A 17 24.86 -5.72 -3.07
CA GLU A 17 24.44 -6.95 -2.38
C GLU A 17 25.59 -7.61 -1.57
N ASP A 18 26.83 -7.44 -1.99
CA ASP A 18 28.02 -7.94 -1.31
C ASP A 18 28.46 -7.08 -0.11
N GLY A 19 27.72 -6.01 0.20
CA GLY A 19 28.01 -5.07 1.27
C GLY A 19 29.07 -4.02 0.90
N SER A 20 29.61 -4.01 -0.31
CA SER A 20 30.51 -2.97 -0.78
C SER A 20 29.77 -1.67 -1.06
N ARG A 21 30.38 -0.53 -0.72
CA ARG A 21 29.76 0.78 -0.95
C ARG A 21 29.72 1.09 -2.45
N ILE A 22 28.61 1.63 -2.92
CA ILE A 22 28.49 2.14 -4.28
C ILE A 22 29.29 3.43 -4.38
N ASN A 23 30.32 3.43 -5.25
CA ASN A 23 31.22 4.58 -5.43
C ASN A 23 30.70 5.61 -6.44
N THR A 24 29.65 5.29 -7.21
CA THR A 24 29.00 6.24 -8.11
C THR A 24 28.43 7.41 -7.31
N PRO A 25 28.71 8.67 -7.71
CA PRO A 25 28.11 9.82 -7.04
C PRO A 25 26.58 9.74 -6.98
N ASN A 26 25.99 10.05 -5.82
CA ASN A 26 24.53 9.97 -5.68
C ASN A 26 23.78 10.87 -6.66
N ALA A 27 24.33 11.99 -7.07
CA ALA A 27 23.76 12.84 -8.11
C ALA A 27 23.59 12.10 -9.45
N GLU A 28 24.57 11.28 -9.84
CA GLU A 28 24.50 10.45 -11.05
C GLU A 28 23.47 9.31 -10.87
N THR A 29 23.50 8.63 -9.73
CA THR A 29 22.52 7.57 -9.36
C THR A 29 21.08 8.10 -9.44
N ILE A 30 20.83 9.26 -8.86
CA ILE A 30 19.50 9.93 -8.86
C ILE A 30 19.08 10.31 -10.29
N SER A 31 19.99 10.89 -11.07
CA SER A 31 19.71 11.28 -12.46
C SER A 31 19.37 10.05 -13.32
N LYS A 32 20.15 8.97 -13.18
CA LYS A 32 19.90 7.71 -13.87
C LYS A 32 18.57 7.07 -13.45
N PHE A 33 18.28 7.06 -12.15
CA PHE A 33 16.99 6.57 -11.63
C PHE A 33 15.82 7.32 -12.27
N GLU A 34 15.85 8.65 -12.28
CA GLU A 34 14.80 9.46 -12.88
C GLU A 34 14.66 9.23 -14.39
N SER A 35 15.77 9.08 -15.10
CA SER A 35 15.77 8.84 -16.55
C SER A 35 15.15 7.49 -16.92
N ILE A 36 15.32 6.46 -16.07
CA ILE A 36 14.81 5.11 -16.31
C ILE A 36 13.34 5.00 -15.88
N THR A 37 13.00 5.54 -14.71
CA THR A 37 11.70 5.31 -14.07
C THR A 37 10.68 6.44 -14.34
N GLY A 38 11.14 7.63 -14.71
CA GLY A 38 10.30 8.83 -14.78
C GLY A 38 9.84 9.35 -13.42
N ILE A 39 10.22 8.70 -12.32
CA ILE A 39 9.78 9.07 -10.96
C ILE A 39 10.61 10.24 -10.45
N LYS A 40 9.95 11.35 -10.15
CA LYS A 40 10.56 12.56 -9.58
C LYS A 40 10.39 12.65 -8.07
N GLU A 41 9.27 12.17 -7.58
CA GLU A 41 8.92 12.18 -6.16
C GLU A 41 7.97 11.02 -5.81
N ARG A 42 7.92 10.66 -4.54
CA ARG A 42 6.96 9.71 -3.96
C ARG A 42 6.38 10.27 -2.67
N LYS A 43 5.29 9.65 -2.19
CA LYS A 43 4.58 10.12 -0.99
C LYS A 43 4.77 9.11 0.14
N TYR A 44 5.54 9.45 1.14
CA TYR A 44 5.65 8.66 2.36
C TYR A 44 4.46 8.93 3.28
N VAL A 45 4.00 7.89 3.94
CA VAL A 45 2.97 8.01 4.96
C VAL A 45 3.51 8.74 6.20
N SER A 46 2.64 9.46 6.91
CA SER A 46 3.00 10.09 8.19
C SER A 46 3.25 9.03 9.26
N GLU A 47 4.14 9.31 10.19
CA GLU A 47 4.60 8.36 11.22
C GLU A 47 3.46 7.75 12.05
N ASN A 48 2.40 8.52 12.28
CA ASN A 48 1.23 8.16 13.07
C ASN A 48 0.14 7.40 12.31
N LEU A 49 0.34 7.03 11.05
CA LEU A 49 -0.64 6.30 10.23
C LEU A 49 -0.05 4.98 9.75
N ASN A 50 -0.87 3.94 9.77
CA ASN A 50 -0.55 2.61 9.25
C ASN A 50 -1.23 2.34 7.90
N THR A 51 -0.93 1.19 7.29
CA THR A 51 -1.51 0.73 6.03
C THR A 51 -3.04 0.68 6.09
N SER A 52 -3.61 0.11 7.17
CA SER A 52 -5.08 0.05 7.34
C SER A 52 -5.73 1.42 7.50
N GLU A 53 -5.00 2.43 7.99
CA GLU A 53 -5.54 3.79 8.15
C GLU A 53 -5.56 4.56 6.84
N ILE A 54 -4.50 4.48 6.04
CA ILE A 54 -4.53 5.09 4.70
C ILE A 54 -5.57 4.42 3.81
N ALA A 55 -5.75 3.09 3.93
CA ALA A 55 -6.80 2.34 3.27
C ALA A 55 -8.20 2.77 3.70
N TYR A 56 -8.41 3.00 5.01
CA TYR A 56 -9.67 3.53 5.53
C TYR A 56 -10.02 4.88 4.91
N PHE A 57 -9.08 5.82 4.84
CA PHE A 57 -9.33 7.13 4.22
C PHE A 57 -9.66 7.00 2.72
N ALA A 58 -8.93 6.15 1.99
CA ALA A 58 -9.23 5.89 0.58
C ALA A 58 -10.62 5.25 0.41
N SER A 59 -11.00 4.33 1.31
CA SER A 59 -12.32 3.69 1.31
C SER A 59 -13.46 4.69 1.56
N LEU A 60 -13.28 5.64 2.50
CA LEU A 60 -14.25 6.70 2.73
C LEU A 60 -14.51 7.54 1.48
N GLU A 61 -13.44 7.93 0.78
CA GLU A 61 -13.58 8.72 -0.44
C GLU A 61 -14.24 7.91 -1.58
N ALA A 62 -13.90 6.62 -1.71
CA ALA A 62 -14.49 5.74 -2.71
C ALA A 62 -16.01 5.55 -2.45
N ILE A 63 -16.40 5.27 -1.21
CA ILE A 63 -17.81 5.09 -0.79
C ILE A 63 -18.60 6.39 -1.04
N LYS A 64 -18.03 7.53 -0.64
CA LYS A 64 -18.63 8.85 -0.86
C LYS A 64 -18.79 9.16 -2.35
N SER A 65 -17.76 8.89 -3.15
CA SER A 65 -17.80 9.10 -4.61
C SER A 65 -18.84 8.22 -5.29
N ALA A 66 -18.96 6.95 -4.84
CA ALA A 66 -19.95 6.00 -5.35
C ALA A 66 -21.38 6.31 -4.85
N LYS A 67 -21.54 7.17 -3.84
CA LYS A 67 -22.82 7.51 -3.18
C LYS A 67 -23.58 6.27 -2.70
N ILE A 68 -22.86 5.30 -2.13
CA ILE A 68 -23.45 4.07 -1.61
C ILE A 68 -23.53 4.09 -0.09
N ASP A 69 -24.48 3.33 0.45
CA ASP A 69 -24.53 3.00 1.86
C ASP A 69 -23.48 1.91 2.16
N PRO A 70 -22.50 2.15 3.07
CA PRO A 70 -21.48 1.17 3.42
C PRO A 70 -22.07 -0.16 3.92
N GLU A 71 -23.24 -0.16 4.57
CA GLU A 71 -23.91 -1.37 5.05
C GLU A 71 -24.35 -2.31 3.91
N THR A 72 -24.33 -1.83 2.66
CA THR A 72 -24.68 -2.62 1.47
C THR A 72 -23.48 -3.26 0.77
N ILE A 73 -22.30 -3.13 1.32
CA ILE A 73 -21.08 -3.76 0.78
C ILE A 73 -21.08 -5.24 1.18
N ASP A 74 -20.89 -6.12 0.19
CA ASP A 74 -20.86 -7.58 0.37
C ASP A 74 -19.44 -8.08 0.64
N TYR A 75 -18.43 -7.51 -0.04
CA TYR A 75 -17.03 -7.90 0.10
C TYR A 75 -16.11 -6.70 0.25
N ILE A 76 -15.14 -6.82 1.16
CA ILE A 76 -13.96 -5.95 1.25
C ILE A 76 -12.74 -6.82 0.99
N ILE A 77 -12.06 -6.55 -0.12
CA ILE A 77 -10.86 -7.28 -0.57
C ILE A 77 -9.69 -6.32 -0.49
N PHE A 78 -8.68 -6.66 0.30
CA PHE A 78 -7.56 -5.77 0.53
C PHE A 78 -6.23 -6.40 0.09
N ALA A 79 -5.60 -5.81 -0.91
CA ALA A 79 -4.29 -6.23 -1.39
C ALA A 79 -3.17 -5.44 -0.71
N HIS A 80 -2.23 -6.16 -0.10
CA HIS A 80 -1.03 -5.64 0.54
C HIS A 80 0.05 -6.72 0.62
N ASN A 81 1.25 -6.40 1.14
CA ASN A 81 2.33 -7.37 1.33
C ASN A 81 2.71 -7.58 2.80
N PHE A 82 2.72 -6.52 3.60
CA PHE A 82 3.31 -6.53 4.94
C PHE A 82 2.32 -6.25 6.08
N GLY A 83 1.04 -6.05 5.80
CA GLY A 83 0.08 -5.70 6.84
C GLY A 83 0.27 -4.28 7.37
N ASP A 84 -0.08 -4.06 8.65
CA ASP A 84 0.21 -2.82 9.35
C ASP A 84 1.63 -2.84 9.89
N VAL A 85 2.46 -1.90 9.45
CA VAL A 85 3.81 -1.67 9.95
C VAL A 85 3.84 -0.33 10.66
N MET A 86 4.15 -0.34 11.95
CA MET A 86 4.29 0.88 12.73
C MET A 86 5.65 1.54 12.45
N HIS A 87 5.67 2.87 12.45
CA HIS A 87 6.92 3.62 12.26
C HIS A 87 7.92 3.30 13.38
N GLY A 88 9.15 2.97 12.99
CA GLY A 88 10.24 2.68 13.94
C GLY A 88 10.18 1.31 14.63
N ILE A 89 9.26 0.44 14.23
CA ILE A 89 9.13 -0.91 14.78
C ILE A 89 9.24 -1.93 13.65
N ASN A 90 10.12 -2.92 13.80
CA ASN A 90 10.32 -4.00 12.82
C ASN A 90 9.27 -5.14 12.96
N GLN A 91 8.10 -4.82 13.48
CA GLN A 91 7.00 -5.77 13.60
C GLN A 91 5.87 -5.35 12.68
N TYR A 92 5.25 -6.33 12.05
CA TYR A 92 4.05 -6.14 11.25
C TYR A 92 2.87 -6.88 11.89
N GLU A 93 1.68 -6.36 11.67
CA GLU A 93 0.44 -6.93 12.17
C GLU A 93 -0.47 -7.28 10.98
N ALA A 94 -0.65 -8.58 10.73
CA ALA A 94 -1.50 -9.10 9.67
C ALA A 94 -2.86 -9.61 10.19
N MET A 95 -3.00 -9.81 11.51
CA MET A 95 -4.23 -10.29 12.12
C MET A 95 -4.72 -9.33 13.21
N PRO A 96 -6.04 -8.97 13.21
CA PRO A 96 -7.04 -9.31 12.19
C PRO A 96 -6.65 -8.76 10.82
N SER A 97 -7.23 -9.35 9.74
CA SER A 97 -6.96 -8.89 8.36
C SER A 97 -7.15 -7.38 8.21
N LEU A 98 -6.38 -6.73 7.33
CA LEU A 98 -6.50 -5.29 7.12
C LEU A 98 -7.88 -4.93 6.56
N ALA A 99 -8.47 -5.80 5.75
CA ALA A 99 -9.87 -5.67 5.31
C ALA A 99 -10.84 -5.60 6.49
N ALA A 100 -10.65 -6.47 7.51
CA ALA A 100 -11.48 -6.45 8.73
C ALA A 100 -11.24 -5.18 9.56
N LYS A 101 -10.00 -4.72 9.66
CA LYS A 101 -9.67 -3.44 10.32
C LYS A 101 -10.36 -2.25 9.61
N VAL A 102 -10.35 -2.22 8.27
CA VAL A 102 -11.05 -1.19 7.49
C VAL A 102 -12.56 -1.28 7.71
N LYS A 103 -13.17 -2.48 7.67
CA LYS A 103 -14.59 -2.68 8.00
C LYS A 103 -14.95 -2.08 9.36
N SER A 104 -14.15 -2.39 10.37
CA SER A 104 -14.34 -1.86 11.75
C SER A 104 -14.25 -0.33 11.80
N LYS A 105 -13.24 0.26 11.12
CA LYS A 105 -13.06 1.72 11.06
C LYS A 105 -14.20 2.42 10.30
N LEU A 106 -14.74 1.79 9.26
CA LEU A 106 -15.93 2.23 8.51
C LEU A 106 -17.23 2.06 9.31
N LYS A 107 -17.17 1.38 10.46
CA LYS A 107 -18.31 1.05 11.34
C LYS A 107 -19.40 0.23 10.66
N ILE A 108 -19.04 -0.57 9.65
CA ILE A 108 -19.97 -1.47 8.96
C ILE A 108 -20.35 -2.61 9.92
N LYS A 109 -21.64 -2.68 10.24
CA LYS A 109 -22.22 -3.69 11.16
C LYS A 109 -22.75 -4.93 10.43
N ASN A 110 -22.92 -4.85 9.10
CA ASN A 110 -23.41 -5.95 8.29
C ASN A 110 -22.56 -7.23 8.51
N PRO A 111 -23.13 -8.30 9.15
CA PRO A 111 -22.39 -9.52 9.42
C PRO A 111 -22.09 -10.33 8.15
N LYS A 112 -22.82 -10.07 7.06
CA LYS A 112 -22.65 -10.74 5.77
C LYS A 112 -21.52 -10.13 4.93
N CYS A 113 -21.00 -8.95 5.29
CA CYS A 113 -19.87 -8.33 4.61
C CYS A 113 -18.60 -9.13 4.91
N VAL A 114 -18.13 -9.88 3.92
CA VAL A 114 -16.93 -10.72 3.99
C VAL A 114 -15.69 -9.86 3.82
N CYS A 115 -14.67 -10.08 4.67
CA CYS A 115 -13.43 -9.31 4.66
C CYS A 115 -12.22 -10.23 4.63
N TYR A 116 -11.36 -10.07 3.64
CA TYR A 116 -10.11 -10.82 3.56
C TYR A 116 -9.03 -10.05 2.81
N ASP A 117 -7.79 -10.47 3.02
CA ASP A 117 -6.62 -9.88 2.43
C ASP A 117 -6.03 -10.76 1.33
N ILE A 118 -5.41 -10.13 0.32
CA ILE A 118 -4.62 -10.77 -0.72
C ILE A 118 -3.17 -10.35 -0.54
N ILE A 119 -2.28 -11.32 -0.29
CA ILE A 119 -0.83 -11.12 -0.25
C ILE A 119 -0.27 -11.67 -1.56
N PHE A 120 -0.06 -10.79 -2.54
CA PHE A 120 0.26 -11.20 -3.92
C PHE A 120 1.30 -10.31 -4.62
N GLY A 121 1.92 -9.40 -3.92
CA GLY A 121 2.82 -8.42 -4.54
C GLY A 121 2.07 -7.29 -5.28
N CYS A 122 2.79 -6.60 -6.17
CA CYS A 122 2.27 -5.43 -6.89
C CYS A 122 0.97 -5.67 -7.69
N PRO A 123 0.73 -6.84 -8.33
CA PRO A 123 -0.52 -7.11 -9.04
C PRO A 123 -1.70 -7.49 -8.14
N GLY A 124 -1.53 -7.55 -6.81
CA GLY A 124 -2.58 -7.97 -5.88
C GLY A 124 -3.87 -7.18 -5.98
N TRP A 125 -3.81 -5.88 -6.25
CA TRP A 125 -5.02 -5.08 -6.45
C TRP A 125 -5.76 -5.47 -7.73
N VAL A 126 -5.04 -5.78 -8.80
CA VAL A 126 -5.64 -6.29 -10.06
C VAL A 126 -6.30 -7.63 -9.82
N GLU A 127 -5.63 -8.53 -9.08
CA GLU A 127 -6.24 -9.82 -8.67
C GLU A 127 -7.52 -9.61 -7.86
N GLY A 128 -7.52 -8.66 -6.94
CA GLY A 128 -8.71 -8.27 -6.20
C GLY A 128 -9.87 -7.80 -7.10
N LEU A 129 -9.57 -7.07 -8.18
CA LEU A 129 -10.58 -6.68 -9.17
C LEU A 129 -11.11 -7.89 -9.96
N ILE A 130 -10.24 -8.85 -10.31
CA ILE A 130 -10.65 -10.09 -11.00
C ILE A 130 -11.60 -10.90 -10.12
N GLN A 131 -11.26 -11.07 -8.84
CA GLN A 131 -12.12 -11.78 -7.88
C GLN A 131 -13.44 -11.05 -7.66
N ALA A 132 -13.40 -9.72 -7.47
CA ALA A 132 -14.62 -8.92 -7.33
C ALA A 132 -15.54 -9.07 -8.57
N LYS A 133 -14.98 -9.03 -9.78
CA LYS A 133 -15.73 -9.26 -11.02
C LYS A 133 -16.39 -10.64 -11.00
N ALA A 134 -15.66 -11.69 -10.65
CA ALA A 134 -16.21 -13.05 -10.57
C ALA A 134 -17.37 -13.17 -9.57
N PHE A 135 -17.25 -12.52 -8.39
CA PHE A 135 -18.31 -12.50 -7.39
C PHE A 135 -19.56 -11.75 -7.86
N LEU A 136 -19.37 -10.64 -8.58
CA LEU A 136 -20.49 -9.87 -9.15
C LEU A 136 -21.19 -10.64 -10.26
N GLU A 137 -20.45 -11.25 -11.19
CA GLU A 137 -21.01 -12.03 -12.32
C GLU A 137 -21.69 -13.32 -11.88
N SER A 138 -21.18 -13.98 -10.82
CA SER A 138 -21.82 -15.18 -10.26
C SER A 138 -23.05 -14.89 -9.37
N GLY A 139 -23.33 -13.61 -9.09
CA GLY A 139 -24.40 -13.22 -8.19
C GLY A 139 -24.10 -13.42 -6.70
N MET A 140 -22.87 -13.79 -6.33
CA MET A 140 -22.42 -13.90 -4.93
C MET A 140 -22.33 -12.54 -4.24
N ALA A 141 -22.10 -11.49 -5.00
CA ALA A 141 -22.03 -10.12 -4.52
C ALA A 141 -22.78 -9.16 -5.44
N LYS A 142 -23.20 -8.03 -4.87
CA LYS A 142 -23.69 -6.86 -5.61
C LYS A 142 -22.74 -5.67 -5.53
N LYS A 143 -21.97 -5.61 -4.45
CA LYS A 143 -21.00 -4.52 -4.21
C LYS A 143 -19.73 -5.06 -3.57
N CYS A 144 -18.60 -4.79 -4.18
CA CYS A 144 -17.27 -5.11 -3.66
C CYS A 144 -16.45 -3.84 -3.50
N LEU A 145 -15.78 -3.70 -2.36
CA LEU A 145 -14.77 -2.69 -2.12
C LEU A 145 -13.39 -3.35 -2.27
N VAL A 146 -12.64 -2.97 -3.30
CA VAL A 146 -11.29 -3.48 -3.55
C VAL A 146 -10.28 -2.41 -3.20
N ILE A 147 -9.36 -2.73 -2.31
CA ILE A 147 -8.38 -1.82 -1.75
C ILE A 147 -6.98 -2.31 -2.10
N GLY A 148 -6.11 -1.41 -2.55
CA GLY A 148 -4.68 -1.62 -2.62
C GLY A 148 -4.00 -0.53 -1.81
N ALA A 149 -3.28 -0.90 -0.76
CA ALA A 149 -2.53 0.06 0.05
C ALA A 149 -1.32 -0.62 0.68
N GLU A 150 -0.25 0.16 0.81
CA GLU A 150 1.01 -0.32 1.37
C GLU A 150 1.81 0.83 1.98
N THR A 151 2.74 0.49 2.87
CA THR A 151 3.72 1.41 3.47
C THR A 151 5.13 0.86 3.31
N LEU A 152 5.52 0.54 2.06
CA LEU A 152 6.78 -0.14 1.73
C LEU A 152 8.02 0.62 2.20
N SER A 153 7.97 1.95 2.22
CA SER A 153 9.06 2.77 2.76
C SER A 153 9.45 2.49 4.22
N ARG A 154 8.66 1.68 4.94
CA ARG A 154 8.95 1.27 6.33
C ARG A 154 9.65 -0.07 6.44
N VAL A 155 9.66 -0.87 5.38
CA VAL A 155 10.17 -2.25 5.40
C VAL A 155 11.34 -2.48 4.46
N VAL A 156 11.55 -1.56 3.49
CA VAL A 156 12.65 -1.65 2.54
C VAL A 156 13.98 -1.23 3.17
N ASP A 157 15.06 -1.80 2.68
CA ASP A 157 16.40 -1.36 3.05
C ASP A 157 16.74 -0.03 2.35
N HIS A 158 16.86 1.03 3.13
CA HIS A 158 17.21 2.36 2.63
C HIS A 158 18.64 2.49 2.10
N HIS A 159 19.46 1.46 2.29
CA HIS A 159 20.81 1.37 1.73
C HIS A 159 20.83 0.75 0.33
N ASP A 160 19.74 0.13 -0.09
CA ASP A 160 19.53 -0.31 -1.46
C ASP A 160 18.95 0.84 -2.30
N ARG A 161 19.70 1.27 -3.33
CA ARG A 161 19.29 2.37 -4.23
C ARG A 161 18.00 2.07 -5.00
N ASP A 162 17.73 0.79 -5.29
CA ASP A 162 16.57 0.39 -6.06
C ASP A 162 15.27 0.59 -5.26
N THR A 163 15.38 0.69 -3.93
CA THR A 163 14.26 0.99 -3.05
C THR A 163 13.75 2.43 -3.14
N MET A 164 14.47 3.32 -3.84
CA MET A 164 13.96 4.67 -4.14
C MET A 164 12.64 4.69 -4.91
N ILE A 165 12.25 3.55 -5.53
CA ILE A 165 10.97 3.42 -6.26
C ILE A 165 9.76 3.38 -5.32
N PHE A 166 9.93 2.94 -4.08
CA PHE A 166 8.83 2.68 -3.16
C PHE A 166 8.38 3.91 -2.36
N SER A 167 7.11 3.89 -1.92
CA SER A 167 6.48 4.92 -1.09
C SER A 167 5.89 4.33 0.21
#